data_6989b6996dc69266afef2f0bce8cb6e0
#
_entry.id   6989b6996dc69266afef2f0bce8cb6e0
#
_cell.length_a   1.000
_cell.length_b   1.000
_cell.length_c   1.000
_cell.angle_alpha   90.00
_cell.angle_beta   90.00
_cell.angle_gamma   90.00
#
_symmetry.space_group_name_H-M   'P 1'
#
loop_
_entity.id
_entity.type
_entity.pdbx_description
1 polymer ?
#
loop_
_entity_poly.entity_id
_entity_poly.type
_entity_poly.pdbx_seq_one_letter_code
_entity_poly.pdbx_strand_id
1 'polypeptide(L)'
;LSSGGRFAALVDGPMNAAPKYSDVHNLIYQFVQAKLPKYGEIDLGDPRIRSTDTSKNLLHEAFPDAKVNIETSVVSMEGPVTEVAETAAGFFYASFILPTEARRIMLSELSNLLAISKESRDLQRQGRFSIPINRLVVTK
;
A
#
# COMPACT_ATOMS: atom_id res chain seq x y z
N LEU A 1 -28.48 0.62 3.84
CA LEU A 1 -28.64 -0.84 3.95
C LEU A 1 -30.03 -1.19 4.48
N SER A 2 -30.71 -2.13 3.84
CA SER A 2 -31.94 -2.74 4.36
C SER A 2 -31.63 -3.64 5.56
N SER A 3 -32.68 -3.99 6.35
CA SER A 3 -32.52 -4.95 7.45
C SER A 3 -31.93 -6.28 6.94
N GLY A 4 -30.89 -6.78 7.60
CA GLY A 4 -30.12 -7.96 7.17
C GLY A 4 -29.14 -7.71 6.01
N GLY A 5 -29.05 -6.48 5.49
CA GLY A 5 -28.13 -6.08 4.45
C GLY A 5 -26.68 -6.06 4.92
N ARG A 6 -25.75 -6.34 3.98
CA ARG A 6 -24.30 -6.28 4.23
C ARG A 6 -23.62 -5.39 3.21
N PHE A 7 -22.64 -4.63 3.67
CA PHE A 7 -21.64 -3.95 2.84
C PHE A 7 -20.26 -4.50 3.21
N ALA A 8 -19.45 -4.79 2.21
CA ALA A 8 -18.07 -5.22 2.41
C ALA A 8 -17.13 -4.49 1.45
N ALA A 9 -15.96 -4.10 1.93
CA ALA A 9 -14.91 -3.50 1.13
C ALA A 9 -13.53 -3.96 1.59
N LEU A 10 -12.58 -3.96 0.65
CA LEU A 10 -11.17 -4.10 0.91
C LEU A 10 -10.51 -2.76 0.64
N VAL A 11 -9.76 -2.27 1.60
CA VAL A 11 -9.01 -1.01 1.49
C VAL A 11 -7.60 -1.20 2.04
N ASP A 12 -6.72 -0.25 1.76
CA ASP A 12 -5.38 -0.26 2.31
C ASP A 12 -5.43 -0.27 3.84
N GLY A 13 -4.61 -1.11 4.46
CA GLY A 13 -4.43 -1.17 5.89
C GLY A 13 -3.41 -0.14 6.39
N PRO A 14 -3.18 -0.08 7.72
CA PRO A 14 -2.19 0.79 8.31
C PRO A 14 -0.78 0.50 7.75
N MET A 15 -0.03 1.54 7.40
CA MET A 15 1.29 1.41 6.78
C MET A 15 2.29 0.60 7.60
N ASN A 16 2.16 0.61 8.91
CA ASN A 16 3.03 -0.13 9.83
C ASN A 16 2.58 -1.58 10.09
N ALA A 17 1.46 -2.00 9.54
CA ALA A 17 0.93 -3.35 9.74
C ALA A 17 1.63 -4.43 8.89
N ALA A 18 2.34 -4.04 7.83
CA ALA A 18 3.09 -4.96 6.98
C ALA A 18 4.60 -4.64 6.98
N PRO A 19 5.48 -5.66 6.98
CA PRO A 19 6.93 -5.45 6.96
C PRO A 19 7.37 -4.67 5.72
N LYS A 20 8.24 -3.67 5.90
CA LYS A 20 8.82 -2.83 4.84
C LYS A 20 7.82 -2.02 3.98
N TYR A 21 6.53 -2.09 4.24
CA TYR A 21 5.54 -1.36 3.44
C TYR A 21 5.76 0.16 3.51
N SER A 22 5.96 0.71 4.70
CA SER A 22 6.27 2.13 4.87
C SER A 22 7.62 2.52 4.27
N ASP A 23 8.61 1.64 4.29
CA ASP A 23 9.92 1.88 3.67
C ASP A 23 9.80 1.98 2.15
N VAL A 24 9.02 1.09 1.52
CA VAL A 24 8.70 1.14 0.09
C VAL A 24 7.97 2.44 -0.27
N HIS A 25 6.94 2.78 0.49
CA HIS A 25 6.22 4.04 0.30
C HIS A 25 7.17 5.25 0.37
N ASN A 26 7.97 5.34 1.43
CA ASN A 26 8.86 6.46 1.64
C ASN A 26 9.91 6.57 0.55
N LEU A 27 10.48 5.46 0.11
CA LEU A 27 11.44 5.43 -0.99
C LEU A 27 10.83 5.97 -2.29
N ILE A 28 9.67 5.48 -2.68
CA ILE A 28 8.96 5.93 -3.90
C ILE A 28 8.66 7.43 -3.82
N TYR A 29 8.12 7.90 -2.69
CA TYR A 29 7.75 9.30 -2.53
C TYR A 29 8.95 10.24 -2.44
N GLN A 30 10.11 9.82 -1.95
CA GLN A 30 11.35 10.59 -2.04
C GLN A 30 11.74 10.87 -3.49
N PHE A 31 11.67 9.87 -4.37
CA PHE A 31 11.91 10.06 -5.80
C PHE A 31 10.87 11.00 -6.44
N VAL A 32 9.61 10.84 -6.09
CA VAL A 32 8.52 11.67 -6.59
C VAL A 32 8.71 13.12 -6.19
N GLN A 33 8.96 13.40 -4.92
CA GLN A 33 9.18 14.76 -4.42
C GLN A 33 10.40 15.43 -5.04
N ALA A 34 11.48 14.68 -5.27
CA ALA A 34 12.69 15.21 -5.91
C ALA A 34 12.47 15.63 -7.37
N LYS A 35 11.57 14.96 -8.09
CA LYS A 35 11.30 15.19 -9.51
C LYS A 35 10.03 15.99 -9.78
N LEU A 36 9.05 15.89 -8.88
CA LEU A 36 7.73 16.50 -8.99
C LEU A 36 7.33 17.17 -7.67
N PRO A 37 7.93 18.34 -7.33
CA PRO A 37 7.73 18.97 -6.01
C PRO A 37 6.25 19.27 -5.66
N LYS A 38 5.41 19.45 -6.67
CA LYS A 38 3.97 19.75 -6.51
C LYS A 38 3.09 18.51 -6.36
N TYR A 39 3.66 17.31 -6.35
CA TYR A 39 2.85 16.08 -6.25
C TYR A 39 1.98 16.03 -4.99
N GLY A 40 2.46 16.58 -3.86
CA GLY A 40 1.71 16.63 -2.61
C GLY A 40 0.45 17.49 -2.61
N GLU A 41 0.22 18.27 -3.68
CA GLU A 41 -0.98 19.10 -3.87
C GLU A 41 -2.15 18.32 -4.51
N ILE A 42 -1.93 17.04 -4.88
CA ILE A 42 -2.98 16.20 -5.48
C ILE A 42 -3.94 15.75 -4.39
N ASP A 43 -5.22 16.00 -4.60
CA ASP A 43 -6.29 15.48 -3.75
C ASP A 43 -6.42 13.96 -3.95
N LEU A 44 -6.10 13.21 -2.91
CA LEU A 44 -6.18 11.74 -2.89
C LEU A 44 -7.46 11.24 -2.19
N GLY A 45 -8.46 12.11 -2.03
CA GLY A 45 -9.72 11.78 -1.38
C GLY A 45 -9.72 11.96 0.13
N ASP A 46 -10.75 11.46 0.80
CA ASP A 46 -10.96 11.66 2.24
C ASP A 46 -9.85 10.99 3.08
N PRO A 47 -9.06 11.76 3.83
CA PRO A 47 -7.97 11.21 4.64
C PRO A 47 -8.44 10.27 5.76
N ARG A 48 -9.71 10.33 6.15
CA ARG A 48 -10.28 9.50 7.22
C ARG A 48 -10.29 8.01 6.89
N ILE A 49 -10.27 7.64 5.60
CA ILE A 49 -10.19 6.23 5.18
C ILE A 49 -8.81 5.60 5.38
N ARG A 50 -7.79 6.40 5.69
CA ARG A 50 -6.39 5.95 5.78
C ARG A 50 -5.99 5.38 7.14
N SER A 51 -6.85 5.47 8.14
CA SER A 51 -6.63 4.83 9.44
C SER A 51 -7.84 3.98 9.83
N THR A 52 -7.57 2.91 10.56
CA THR A 52 -8.62 1.97 11.00
C THR A 52 -9.65 2.67 11.89
N ASP A 53 -9.19 3.52 12.83
CA ASP A 53 -10.08 4.18 13.77
C ASP A 53 -10.98 5.22 13.10
N THR A 54 -10.39 6.04 12.21
CA THR A 54 -11.17 7.04 11.47
C THR A 54 -12.10 6.41 10.45
N SER A 55 -11.71 5.32 9.80
CA SER A 55 -12.58 4.53 8.92
C SER A 55 -13.78 3.96 9.68
N LYS A 56 -13.55 3.44 10.89
CA LYS A 56 -14.62 2.90 11.74
C LYS A 56 -15.63 4.00 12.11
N ASN A 57 -15.15 5.17 12.50
CA ASN A 57 -16.00 6.31 12.82
C ASN A 57 -16.81 6.75 11.60
N LEU A 58 -16.19 6.87 10.45
CA LEU A 58 -16.86 7.23 9.20
C LEU A 58 -17.98 6.23 8.83
N LEU A 59 -17.73 4.93 9.02
CA LEU A 59 -18.72 3.90 8.77
C LEU A 59 -19.88 3.95 9.79
N HIS A 60 -19.61 4.27 11.06
CA HIS A 60 -20.68 4.48 12.05
C HIS A 60 -21.50 5.74 11.77
N GLU A 61 -20.87 6.81 11.27
CA GLU A 61 -21.59 8.01 10.81
C GLU A 61 -22.53 7.69 9.63
N ALA A 62 -22.01 6.90 8.65
CA ALA A 62 -22.79 6.52 7.47
C ALA A 62 -23.89 5.48 7.76
N PHE A 63 -23.68 4.62 8.75
CA PHE A 63 -24.55 3.51 9.13
C PHE A 63 -24.73 3.44 10.64
N PRO A 64 -25.50 4.39 11.26
CA PRO A 64 -25.56 4.56 12.72
C PRO A 64 -26.00 3.30 13.49
N ASP A 65 -26.93 2.53 12.92
CA ASP A 65 -27.52 1.35 13.57
C ASP A 65 -26.88 0.03 13.14
N ALA A 66 -25.75 0.09 12.43
CA ALA A 66 -25.09 -1.08 11.90
C ALA A 66 -23.90 -1.55 12.72
N LYS A 67 -23.64 -2.85 12.72
CA LYS A 67 -22.41 -3.42 13.27
C LYS A 67 -21.29 -3.25 12.26
N VAL A 68 -20.23 -2.55 12.67
CA VAL A 68 -19.02 -2.34 11.86
C VAL A 68 -17.92 -3.24 12.37
N ASN A 69 -17.36 -4.06 11.50
CA ASN A 69 -16.17 -4.90 11.75
C ASN A 69 -15.05 -4.53 10.78
N ILE A 70 -13.85 -4.31 11.31
CA ILE A 70 -12.64 -4.06 10.52
C ILE A 70 -11.58 -5.05 10.96
N GLU A 71 -11.07 -5.82 10.00
CA GLU A 71 -9.99 -6.78 10.22
C GLU A 71 -8.80 -6.41 9.33
N THR A 72 -7.63 -6.30 9.94
CA THR A 72 -6.36 -6.09 9.21
C THR A 72 -5.70 -7.43 8.95
N SER A 73 -5.30 -7.65 7.71
CA SER A 73 -4.49 -8.80 7.28
C SER A 73 -3.31 -8.34 6.45
N VAL A 74 -2.32 -9.20 6.29
CA VAL A 74 -1.13 -8.95 5.47
C VAL A 74 -1.09 -9.95 4.34
N VAL A 75 -0.95 -9.45 3.12
CA VAL A 75 -0.76 -10.26 1.92
C VAL A 75 0.67 -10.08 1.44
N SER A 76 1.36 -11.18 1.18
CA SER A 76 2.77 -11.18 0.77
C SER A 76 2.93 -11.83 -0.60
N MET A 77 3.85 -11.27 -1.38
CA MET A 77 4.33 -11.81 -2.63
C MET A 77 5.83 -12.10 -2.52
N GLU A 78 6.25 -13.26 -3.02
CA GLU A 78 7.66 -13.65 -3.13
C GLU A 78 7.96 -14.07 -4.56
N GLY A 79 9.19 -13.84 -4.99
CA GLY A 79 9.65 -14.18 -6.33
C GLY A 79 10.98 -13.49 -6.69
N PRO A 80 11.36 -13.51 -7.97
CA PRO A 80 12.51 -12.77 -8.45
C PRO A 80 12.43 -11.32 -8.02
N VAL A 81 13.49 -10.80 -7.43
CA VAL A 81 13.47 -9.46 -6.77
C VAL A 81 13.08 -8.33 -7.72
N THR A 82 13.42 -8.45 -9.00
CA THR A 82 13.05 -7.46 -10.02
C THR A 82 11.55 -7.43 -10.28
N GLU A 83 10.91 -8.59 -10.34
CA GLU A 83 9.45 -8.70 -10.51
C GLU A 83 8.71 -8.21 -9.25
N VAL A 84 9.24 -8.53 -8.08
CA VAL A 84 8.69 -8.06 -6.79
C VAL A 84 8.81 -6.53 -6.69
N ALA A 85 9.94 -5.95 -7.11
CA ALA A 85 10.13 -4.50 -7.12
C ALA A 85 9.18 -3.78 -8.11
N GLU A 86 9.01 -4.34 -9.31
CA GLU A 86 8.05 -3.81 -10.30
C GLU A 86 6.60 -3.87 -9.76
N THR A 87 6.23 -4.98 -9.14
CA THR A 87 4.90 -5.12 -8.53
C THR A 87 4.70 -4.13 -7.37
N ALA A 88 5.70 -3.99 -6.51
CA ALA A 88 5.66 -3.04 -5.41
C ALA A 88 5.54 -1.59 -5.92
N ALA A 89 6.30 -1.22 -6.95
CA ALA A 89 6.20 0.09 -7.58
C ALA A 89 4.82 0.31 -8.22
N GLY A 90 4.28 -0.71 -8.88
CA GLY A 90 2.96 -0.68 -9.52
C GLY A 90 1.80 -0.50 -8.54
N PHE A 91 2.00 -0.84 -7.26
CA PHE A 91 1.01 -0.61 -6.22
C PHE A 91 0.83 0.87 -5.87
N PHE A 92 1.85 1.70 -6.14
CA PHE A 92 1.82 3.13 -5.87
C PHE A 92 1.73 3.93 -7.17
N TYR A 93 0.59 4.61 -7.39
CA TYR A 93 0.36 5.42 -8.59
C TYR A 93 1.50 6.41 -8.87
N ALA A 94 2.08 6.98 -7.82
CA ALA A 94 3.19 7.92 -7.92
C ALA A 94 4.40 7.40 -8.73
N SER A 95 4.62 6.08 -8.76
CA SER A 95 5.72 5.48 -9.52
C SER A 95 5.57 5.61 -11.03
N PHE A 96 4.34 5.70 -11.54
CA PHE A 96 4.05 5.77 -12.98
C PHE A 96 4.29 7.16 -13.59
N ILE A 97 4.29 8.21 -12.76
CA ILE A 97 4.50 9.58 -13.22
C ILE A 97 5.97 10.01 -13.18
N LEU A 98 6.86 9.15 -12.68
CA LEU A 98 8.29 9.42 -12.67
C LEU A 98 8.87 9.35 -14.09
N PRO A 99 9.84 10.23 -14.41
CA PRO A 99 10.66 10.10 -15.63
C PRO A 99 11.33 8.73 -15.68
N THR A 100 11.49 8.18 -16.89
CA THR A 100 11.98 6.79 -17.11
C THR A 100 13.28 6.49 -16.37
N GLU A 101 14.26 7.38 -16.41
CA GLU A 101 15.54 7.17 -15.73
C GLU A 101 15.42 7.21 -14.20
N ALA A 102 14.62 8.13 -13.67
CA ALA A 102 14.34 8.18 -12.22
C ALA A 102 13.62 6.92 -11.76
N ARG A 103 12.65 6.42 -12.54
CA ARG A 103 11.94 5.18 -12.27
C ARG A 103 12.89 3.98 -12.27
N ARG A 104 13.80 3.92 -13.24
CA ARG A 104 14.82 2.85 -13.33
C ARG A 104 15.71 2.80 -12.07
N ILE A 105 16.19 3.96 -11.61
CA ILE A 105 17.01 4.06 -10.40
C ILE A 105 16.19 3.66 -9.16
N MET A 106 14.96 4.15 -9.05
CA MET A 106 14.04 3.79 -7.97
C MET A 106 13.80 2.28 -7.91
N LEU A 107 13.57 1.61 -9.03
CA LEU A 107 13.37 0.15 -9.08
C LEU A 107 14.62 -0.62 -8.64
N SER A 108 15.81 -0.13 -8.96
CA SER A 108 17.06 -0.71 -8.47
C SER A 108 17.17 -0.62 -6.95
N GLU A 109 16.82 0.52 -6.37
CA GLU A 109 16.81 0.70 -4.91
C GLU A 109 15.72 -0.12 -4.23
N LEU A 110 14.51 -0.22 -4.83
CA LEU A 110 13.46 -1.11 -4.35
C LEU A 110 13.90 -2.57 -4.35
N SER A 111 14.60 -3.01 -5.39
CA SER A 111 15.14 -4.37 -5.46
C SER A 111 16.10 -4.66 -4.31
N ASN A 112 16.96 -3.71 -3.95
CA ASN A 112 17.85 -3.85 -2.80
C ASN A 112 17.09 -3.87 -1.45
N LEU A 113 16.05 -3.03 -1.33
CA LEU A 113 15.22 -2.97 -0.13
C LEU A 113 14.43 -4.27 0.10
N LEU A 114 13.88 -4.85 -0.98
CA LEU A 114 12.97 -5.99 -0.93
C LEU A 114 13.68 -7.35 -0.99
N ALA A 115 14.97 -7.40 -1.25
CA ALA A 115 15.73 -8.65 -1.27
C ALA A 115 15.66 -9.37 0.08
N ILE A 116 15.39 -10.68 0.05
CA ILE A 116 15.31 -11.54 1.24
C ILE A 116 16.71 -11.87 1.76
N SER A 117 17.68 -12.12 0.86
CA SER A 117 19.07 -12.39 1.21
C SER A 117 20.01 -11.34 0.65
N LYS A 118 21.06 -11.04 1.43
CA LYS A 118 22.13 -10.11 1.03
C LYS A 118 23.21 -10.78 0.18
N GLU A 119 23.18 -12.08 -0.01
CA GLU A 119 24.17 -12.82 -0.77
C GLU A 119 24.03 -12.54 -2.27
N SER A 120 24.96 -11.78 -2.79
CA SER A 120 24.93 -11.14 -4.11
C SER A 120 25.32 -12.03 -5.29
N ARG A 121 25.43 -13.34 -5.12
CA ARG A 121 25.92 -14.25 -6.17
C ARG A 121 24.83 -14.94 -6.97
N ASP A 122 23.59 -14.77 -6.61
CA ASP A 122 22.48 -15.39 -7.32
C ASP A 122 21.94 -14.43 -8.38
N LEU A 123 22.02 -14.80 -9.65
CA LEU A 123 21.42 -14.07 -10.78
C LEU A 123 19.89 -13.94 -10.63
N GLN A 124 19.31 -14.68 -9.70
CA GLN A 124 17.89 -14.65 -9.36
C GLN A 124 17.67 -14.39 -7.85
N ARG A 125 18.15 -13.23 -7.38
CA ARG A 125 17.86 -12.82 -6.01
C ARG A 125 16.36 -12.85 -5.77
N GLN A 126 15.94 -13.49 -4.67
CA GLN A 126 14.56 -13.51 -4.25
C GLN A 126 14.22 -12.26 -3.46
N GLY A 127 13.02 -11.77 -3.65
CA GLY A 127 12.44 -10.63 -2.93
C GLY A 127 11.11 -10.97 -2.31
N ARG A 128 10.69 -10.15 -1.34
CA ARG A 128 9.36 -10.19 -0.73
C ARG A 128 8.79 -8.79 -0.60
N PHE A 129 7.54 -8.63 -0.99
CA PHE A 129 6.75 -7.44 -0.74
C PHE A 129 5.46 -7.82 -0.03
N SER A 130 5.12 -7.09 1.03
CA SER A 130 3.93 -7.32 1.85
C SER A 130 3.09 -6.06 1.92
N ILE A 131 1.78 -6.22 1.76
CA ILE A 131 0.82 -5.13 1.85
C ILE A 131 -0.19 -5.37 2.98
N PRO A 132 -0.52 -4.34 3.78
CA PRO A 132 -1.60 -4.42 4.75
C PRO A 132 -2.94 -4.19 4.07
N ILE A 133 -3.93 -5.00 4.39
CA ILE A 133 -5.30 -4.87 3.86
C ILE A 133 -6.27 -4.83 5.02
N ASN A 134 -7.15 -3.84 5.03
CA ASN A 134 -8.31 -3.80 5.91
C ASN A 134 -9.54 -4.35 5.18
N ARG A 135 -10.16 -5.35 5.77
CA ARG A 135 -11.49 -5.84 5.39
C ARG A 135 -12.53 -5.13 6.24
N LEU A 136 -13.35 -4.33 5.61
CA LEU A 136 -14.46 -3.63 6.25
C LEU A 136 -15.74 -4.43 6.01
N VAL A 137 -16.51 -4.72 7.06
CA VAL A 137 -17.83 -5.35 6.96
C VAL A 137 -18.81 -4.58 7.81
N VAL A 138 -19.89 -4.13 7.18
CA VAL A 138 -21.00 -3.46 7.83
C VAL A 138 -22.23 -4.35 7.70
N THR A 139 -22.90 -4.65 8.81
CA THR A 139 -24.09 -5.51 8.85
C THR A 139 -25.21 -4.77 9.60
N LYS A 140 -26.36 -4.69 8.98
CA LYS A 140 -27.60 -4.12 9.58
C LYS A 140 -28.58 -5.20 9.99
#